data_6cb85b658fd5d7dccd31eb8806b0046e
#
_entry.id   6cb85b658fd5d7dccd31eb8806b0046e
#
_cell.length_a   1.000
_cell.length_b   1.000
_cell.length_c   1.000
_cell.angle_alpha   90.00
_cell.angle_beta   90.00
_cell.angle_gamma   90.00
#
_symmetry.space_group_name_H-M   'P 1'
#
loop_
_entity.id
_entity.type
_entity.pdbx_description
1 polymer ?
#
loop_
_entity_poly.entity_id
_entity_poly.type
_entity_poly.pdbx_seq_one_letter_code
_entity_poly.pdbx_strand_id
1 'polypeptide(L)'
;MINSPLNYTGNKFKLLKQIMPILSNQSDTMIDVFCGSGLVSLNSDCENIVLNDNNPVTISLLKYFKNTPSDTIITNMEKIISDYGFTDSNKNGLHYYKEEKHEGLSRYNKEPFNNLKQDYNKEPTIEKLFALIIYGFNHYIRFNSKGLYNVPVGKVDYSTSLRSKTKEYAESFQKKKIEITNYDFRDERLYQNKDAIYYFDPPYLITQAPYNATWKESDDKDLLDLLDRLNKKGIKFALSNVVNSNGKTNKALIEWSKKYNVFYLDRKYLNSNYRKKNITIAEEVLITNYKEVEYGNEWK
;
A
#
# COMPACT_ATOMS: atom_id res chain seq x y z
N MET A 1 9.18 12.59 -1.27
CA MET A 1 8.72 11.18 -1.19
C MET A 1 7.28 11.11 -1.67
N ILE A 2 7.04 10.19 -2.59
CA ILE A 2 5.74 9.94 -3.22
C ILE A 2 4.82 9.25 -2.21
N ASN A 3 3.56 9.71 -2.12
CA ASN A 3 2.53 9.08 -1.31
C ASN A 3 1.38 8.59 -2.20
N SER A 4 0.70 7.49 -1.83
CA SER A 4 -0.40 6.93 -2.60
C SER A 4 -1.75 7.57 -2.23
N PRO A 5 -2.64 7.82 -3.21
CA PRO A 5 -4.03 8.17 -2.93
C PRO A 5 -4.82 6.95 -2.42
N LEU A 6 -4.31 5.74 -2.66
CA LEU A 6 -4.88 4.50 -2.16
C LEU A 6 -4.44 4.31 -0.70
N ASN A 7 -5.38 4.31 0.22
CA ASN A 7 -5.09 4.03 1.63
C ASN A 7 -4.96 2.53 1.85
N TYR A 8 -3.89 1.95 1.27
CA TYR A 8 -3.60 0.53 1.46
C TYR A 8 -3.20 0.28 2.91
N THR A 9 -3.91 -0.62 3.59
CA THR A 9 -3.64 -0.94 5.00
C THR A 9 -2.24 -1.52 5.12
N GLY A 10 -1.45 -1.04 6.07
CA GLY A 10 -0.06 -1.48 6.24
C GLY A 10 0.96 -0.72 5.39
N ASN A 11 0.56 0.34 4.65
CA ASN A 11 1.50 1.09 3.83
C ASN A 11 2.71 1.60 4.64
N LYS A 12 3.87 1.60 4.00
CA LYS A 12 5.16 1.92 4.61
C LYS A 12 5.55 3.39 4.55
N PHE A 13 4.63 4.31 4.15
CA PHE A 13 4.98 5.72 3.93
C PHE A 13 5.71 6.35 5.12
N LYS A 14 5.25 6.08 6.35
CA LYS A 14 5.86 6.62 7.58
C LYS A 14 7.25 6.03 7.88
N LEU A 15 7.56 4.87 7.32
CA LEU A 15 8.81 4.14 7.54
C LEU A 15 9.80 4.31 6.38
N LEU A 16 9.39 4.93 5.27
CA LEU A 16 10.25 5.06 4.08
C LEU A 16 11.60 5.71 4.39
N LYS A 17 11.64 6.71 5.29
CA LYS A 17 12.90 7.35 5.69
C LYS A 17 13.90 6.39 6.34
N GLN A 18 13.41 5.32 6.97
CA GLN A 18 14.25 4.30 7.61
C GLN A 18 14.53 3.13 6.67
N ILE A 19 13.57 2.80 5.79
CA ILE A 19 13.67 1.67 4.85
C ILE A 19 14.58 2.02 3.66
N MET A 20 14.42 3.23 3.08
CA MET A 20 15.14 3.61 1.85
C MET A 20 16.66 3.49 1.98
N PRO A 21 17.32 3.99 3.03
CA PRO A 21 18.79 3.85 3.16
C PRO A 21 19.27 2.40 3.14
N ILE A 22 18.47 1.46 3.66
CA ILE A 22 18.81 0.03 3.70
C ILE A 22 18.65 -0.63 2.32
N LEU A 23 17.68 -0.14 1.52
CA LEU A 23 17.41 -0.67 0.17
C LEU A 23 18.28 -0.02 -0.92
N SER A 24 18.76 1.21 -0.69
CA SER A 24 19.49 2.00 -1.70
C SER A 24 20.81 1.36 -2.11
N ASN A 25 21.17 1.57 -3.39
CA ASN A 25 22.42 1.08 -4.00
C ASN A 25 22.63 -0.44 -3.94
N GLN A 26 21.55 -1.21 -3.74
CA GLN A 26 21.65 -2.67 -3.73
C GLN A 26 21.54 -3.28 -5.12
N SER A 27 20.75 -2.65 -6.01
CA SER A 27 20.51 -3.08 -7.39
C SER A 27 19.81 -1.97 -8.17
N ASP A 28 19.97 -1.95 -9.51
CA ASP A 28 19.17 -1.10 -10.41
C ASP A 28 17.75 -1.62 -10.62
N THR A 29 17.47 -2.86 -10.16
CA THR A 29 16.17 -3.53 -10.32
C THR A 29 15.61 -3.95 -8.97
N MET A 30 14.36 -3.55 -8.67
CA MET A 30 13.61 -4.01 -7.50
C MET A 30 12.39 -4.82 -7.92
N ILE A 31 12.20 -5.96 -7.26
CA ILE A 31 11.00 -6.79 -7.39
C ILE A 31 10.25 -6.75 -6.06
N ASP A 32 9.10 -6.05 -6.05
CA ASP A 32 8.22 -5.89 -4.90
C ASP A 32 7.15 -6.98 -4.95
N VAL A 33 7.33 -8.02 -4.13
CA VAL A 33 6.59 -9.27 -4.23
C VAL A 33 5.17 -9.17 -3.65
N PHE A 34 4.95 -8.25 -2.70
CA PHE A 34 3.66 -7.92 -2.08
C PHE A 34 3.43 -6.42 -2.15
N CYS A 35 3.39 -5.88 -3.37
CA CYS A 35 3.57 -4.45 -3.57
C CYS A 35 2.44 -3.57 -3.01
N GLY A 36 1.22 -4.08 -2.87
CA GLY A 36 0.07 -3.28 -2.48
C GLY A 36 -0.04 -2.03 -3.35
N SER A 37 0.20 -0.85 -2.76
CA SER A 37 0.23 0.42 -3.51
C SER A 37 1.59 0.74 -4.14
N GLY A 38 2.58 -0.12 -4.09
CA GLY A 38 3.91 0.07 -4.69
C GLY A 38 4.77 1.18 -4.05
N LEU A 39 4.40 1.66 -2.86
CA LEU A 39 5.05 2.84 -2.27
C LEU A 39 6.54 2.67 -2.01
N VAL A 40 6.98 1.50 -1.59
CA VAL A 40 8.41 1.23 -1.32
C VAL A 40 9.18 1.32 -2.62
N SER A 41 8.76 0.59 -3.63
CA SER A 41 9.43 0.54 -4.94
C SER A 41 9.39 1.87 -5.69
N LEU A 42 8.26 2.60 -5.66
CA LEU A 42 8.14 3.90 -6.31
C LEU A 42 9.05 4.97 -5.67
N ASN A 43 9.41 4.81 -4.40
CA ASN A 43 10.32 5.70 -3.69
C ASN A 43 11.78 5.21 -3.66
N SER A 44 12.08 4.01 -4.17
CA SER A 44 13.45 3.49 -4.27
C SER A 44 14.27 4.26 -5.31
N ASP A 45 15.58 4.07 -5.33
CA ASP A 45 16.50 4.58 -6.35
C ASP A 45 16.59 3.67 -7.60
N CYS A 46 15.96 2.49 -7.58
CA CYS A 46 15.95 1.56 -8.71
C CYS A 46 15.25 2.14 -9.94
N GLU A 47 15.84 1.96 -11.12
CA GLU A 47 15.25 2.37 -12.41
C GLU A 47 14.20 1.37 -12.92
N ASN A 48 14.45 0.08 -12.70
CA ASN A 48 13.58 -1.02 -13.13
C ASN A 48 12.82 -1.58 -11.94
N ILE A 49 11.50 -1.65 -12.05
CA ILE A 49 10.62 -2.10 -10.96
C ILE A 49 9.65 -3.15 -11.48
N VAL A 50 9.54 -4.25 -10.76
CA VAL A 50 8.43 -5.20 -10.91
C VAL A 50 7.53 -5.08 -9.69
N LEU A 51 6.29 -4.64 -9.91
CA LEU A 51 5.25 -4.59 -8.90
C LEU A 51 4.40 -5.85 -9.00
N ASN A 52 4.49 -6.73 -8.03
CA ASN A 52 3.68 -7.95 -7.96
C ASN A 52 2.73 -7.92 -6.76
N ASP A 53 1.51 -8.37 -6.96
CA ASP A 53 0.55 -8.64 -5.89
C ASP A 53 -0.38 -9.76 -6.35
N ASN A 54 -0.84 -10.62 -5.43
CA ASN A 54 -1.78 -11.67 -5.77
C ASN A 54 -3.23 -11.17 -5.86
N ASN A 55 -3.51 -9.93 -5.43
CA ASN A 55 -4.84 -9.32 -5.51
C ASN A 55 -5.06 -8.68 -6.90
N PRO A 56 -5.94 -9.24 -7.75
CA PRO A 56 -6.16 -8.72 -9.10
C PRO A 56 -6.77 -7.32 -9.11
N VAL A 57 -7.48 -6.91 -8.06
CA VAL A 57 -8.04 -5.56 -7.94
C VAL A 57 -6.94 -4.54 -7.72
N THR A 58 -5.99 -4.84 -6.84
CA THR A 58 -4.78 -4.03 -6.63
C THR A 58 -4.01 -3.85 -7.94
N ILE A 59 -3.77 -4.95 -8.64
CA ILE A 59 -3.07 -4.95 -9.95
C ILE A 59 -3.82 -4.12 -10.99
N SER A 60 -5.15 -4.18 -11.04
CA SER A 60 -5.95 -3.37 -11.97
C SER A 60 -5.81 -1.87 -11.67
N LEU A 61 -5.80 -1.47 -10.40
CA LEU A 61 -5.57 -0.08 -10.00
C LEU A 61 -4.15 0.40 -10.38
N LEU A 62 -3.12 -0.41 -10.11
CA LEU A 62 -1.75 -0.06 -10.49
C LEU A 62 -1.59 0.09 -12.01
N LYS A 63 -2.20 -0.81 -12.80
CA LYS A 63 -2.23 -0.72 -14.26
C LYS A 63 -2.96 0.54 -14.74
N TYR A 64 -4.04 0.94 -14.08
CA TYR A 64 -4.74 2.19 -14.38
C TYR A 64 -3.82 3.40 -14.19
N PHE A 65 -3.12 3.51 -13.05
CA PHE A 65 -2.16 4.59 -12.80
C PHE A 65 -0.98 4.57 -13.76
N LYS A 66 -0.50 3.39 -14.14
CA LYS A 66 0.61 3.25 -15.10
C LYS A 66 0.22 3.66 -16.51
N ASN A 67 -0.96 3.26 -16.97
CA ASN A 67 -1.35 3.35 -18.38
C ASN A 67 -2.19 4.60 -18.71
N THR A 68 -2.62 5.36 -17.69
CA THR A 68 -3.47 6.54 -17.86
C THR A 68 -2.70 7.80 -17.47
N PRO A 69 -2.62 8.83 -18.34
CA PRO A 69 -2.01 10.12 -17.99
C PRO A 69 -2.65 10.73 -16.73
N SER A 70 -1.85 11.37 -15.90
CA SER A 70 -2.30 11.93 -14.62
C SER A 70 -3.47 12.90 -14.76
N ASP A 71 -3.42 13.77 -15.78
CA ASP A 71 -4.49 14.74 -16.04
C ASP A 71 -5.78 14.06 -16.50
N THR A 72 -5.68 12.95 -17.25
CA THR A 72 -6.85 12.13 -17.61
C THR A 72 -7.49 11.48 -16.39
N ILE A 73 -6.69 10.97 -15.44
CA ILE A 73 -7.20 10.42 -14.16
C ILE A 73 -7.97 11.50 -13.40
N ILE A 74 -7.43 12.71 -13.31
CA ILE A 74 -8.08 13.85 -12.66
C ILE A 74 -9.41 14.18 -13.36
N THR A 75 -9.39 14.31 -14.67
CA THR A 75 -10.58 14.63 -15.48
C THR A 75 -11.68 13.56 -15.31
N ASN A 76 -11.32 12.28 -15.30
CA ASN A 76 -12.26 11.18 -15.08
C ASN A 76 -12.91 11.29 -13.70
N MET A 77 -12.13 11.63 -12.67
CA MET A 77 -12.64 11.85 -11.32
C MET A 77 -13.59 13.04 -11.25
N GLU A 78 -13.24 14.18 -11.90
CA GLU A 78 -14.08 15.38 -11.95
C GLU A 78 -15.40 15.10 -12.66
N LYS A 79 -15.34 14.32 -13.74
CA LYS A 79 -16.55 13.88 -14.45
C LYS A 79 -17.46 13.05 -13.53
N ILE A 80 -16.95 12.06 -12.82
CA ILE A 80 -17.73 11.24 -11.88
C ILE A 80 -18.31 12.12 -10.76
N ILE A 81 -17.52 13.03 -10.20
CA ILE A 81 -17.97 13.97 -9.16
C ILE A 81 -19.16 14.78 -9.65
N SER A 82 -19.09 15.30 -10.88
CA SER A 82 -20.17 16.08 -11.49
C SER A 82 -21.39 15.23 -11.81
N ASP A 83 -21.21 14.08 -12.47
CA ASP A 83 -22.29 13.22 -12.96
C ASP A 83 -23.15 12.65 -11.83
N TYR A 84 -22.53 12.31 -10.69
CA TYR A 84 -23.23 11.75 -9.53
C TYR A 84 -23.61 12.80 -8.48
N GLY A 85 -23.09 14.03 -8.56
CA GLY A 85 -23.39 15.09 -7.59
C GLY A 85 -22.64 14.94 -6.26
N PHE A 86 -21.41 14.44 -6.28
CA PHE A 86 -20.57 14.39 -5.09
C PHE A 86 -20.15 15.78 -4.62
N THR A 87 -19.82 15.92 -3.35
CA THR A 87 -19.17 17.15 -2.83
C THR A 87 -17.82 17.36 -3.51
N ASP A 88 -17.53 18.62 -3.80
CA ASP A 88 -16.25 19.07 -4.35
C ASP A 88 -15.77 20.30 -3.53
N SER A 89 -15.04 20.04 -2.46
CA SER A 89 -14.49 21.09 -1.62
C SER A 89 -13.39 21.90 -2.30
N ASN A 90 -12.77 21.34 -3.34
CA ASN A 90 -11.80 22.05 -4.16
C ASN A 90 -12.45 23.20 -4.96
N LYS A 91 -13.67 22.97 -5.48
CA LYS A 91 -14.43 23.95 -6.25
C LYS A 91 -15.20 24.92 -5.37
N ASN A 92 -15.88 24.39 -4.33
CA ASN A 92 -16.85 25.17 -3.56
C ASN A 92 -16.30 25.66 -2.20
N GLY A 93 -15.16 25.09 -1.74
CA GLY A 93 -14.66 25.26 -0.38
C GLY A 93 -15.44 24.43 0.65
N LEU A 94 -14.80 24.03 1.74
CA LEU A 94 -15.44 23.25 2.80
C LEU A 94 -16.59 24.00 3.49
N HIS A 95 -16.46 25.30 3.64
CA HIS A 95 -17.48 26.15 4.28
C HIS A 95 -18.82 26.20 3.53
N TYR A 96 -18.82 25.85 2.23
CA TYR A 96 -20.05 25.70 1.45
C TYR A 96 -20.92 24.54 1.95
N TYR A 97 -20.29 23.49 2.46
CA TYR A 97 -20.95 22.34 3.05
C TYR A 97 -21.03 22.55 4.55
N LYS A 98 -22.24 22.66 5.11
CA LYS A 98 -22.42 22.75 6.56
C LYS A 98 -22.04 21.42 7.19
N GLU A 99 -20.82 21.33 7.73
CA GLU A 99 -20.34 20.14 8.41
C GLU A 99 -20.96 20.00 9.81
N GLU A 100 -21.59 18.88 10.08
CA GLU A 100 -21.88 18.44 11.44
C GLU A 100 -20.65 17.73 12.00
N LYS A 101 -20.27 18.08 13.24
CA LYS A 101 -18.99 17.67 13.89
C LYS A 101 -18.63 16.18 13.81
N HIS A 102 -19.60 15.28 13.59
CA HIS A 102 -19.39 13.84 13.59
C HIS A 102 -19.58 13.16 12.24
N GLU A 103 -20.25 13.78 11.30
CA GLU A 103 -20.63 13.18 10.01
C GLU A 103 -19.73 13.62 8.85
N GLY A 104 -19.06 14.78 8.97
CA GLY A 104 -18.28 15.36 7.88
C GLY A 104 -19.12 15.48 6.61
N LEU A 105 -18.53 15.19 5.44
CA LEU A 105 -19.23 15.25 4.16
C LEU A 105 -20.09 14.01 3.85
N SER A 106 -20.16 12.99 4.75
CA SER A 106 -20.86 11.73 4.47
C SER A 106 -22.35 11.94 4.22
N ARG A 107 -22.98 12.94 4.87
CA ARG A 107 -24.38 13.26 4.68
C ARG A 107 -24.70 13.63 3.23
N TYR A 108 -23.88 14.49 2.65
CA TYR A 108 -24.04 14.96 1.25
C TYR A 108 -23.69 13.86 0.25
N ASN A 109 -22.67 13.05 0.54
CA ASN A 109 -22.16 12.04 -0.36
C ASN A 109 -22.90 10.69 -0.26
N LYS A 110 -23.83 10.50 0.67
CA LYS A 110 -24.49 9.19 0.90
C LYS A 110 -25.27 8.70 -0.32
N GLU A 111 -26.09 9.57 -0.90
CA GLU A 111 -26.89 9.22 -2.08
C GLU A 111 -26.01 9.08 -3.33
N PRO A 112 -25.17 10.07 -3.71
CA PRO A 112 -24.20 9.94 -4.79
C PRO A 112 -23.37 8.65 -4.72
N PHE A 113 -22.87 8.33 -3.54
CA PHE A 113 -22.06 7.15 -3.31
C PHE A 113 -22.83 5.84 -3.51
N ASN A 114 -24.06 5.77 -3.04
CA ASN A 114 -24.88 4.58 -3.22
C ASN A 114 -25.24 4.37 -4.70
N ASN A 115 -25.55 5.44 -5.43
CA ASN A 115 -25.82 5.38 -6.86
C ASN A 115 -24.58 4.89 -7.63
N LEU A 116 -23.42 5.51 -7.40
CA LEU A 116 -22.15 5.08 -8.02
C LEU A 116 -21.84 3.61 -7.68
N LYS A 117 -22.06 3.20 -6.42
CA LYS A 117 -21.81 1.82 -5.97
C LYS A 117 -22.74 0.81 -6.66
N GLN A 118 -24.00 1.14 -6.86
CA GLN A 118 -24.96 0.30 -7.60
C GLN A 118 -24.53 0.17 -9.06
N ASP A 119 -24.17 1.27 -9.70
CA ASP A 119 -23.71 1.28 -11.10
C ASP A 119 -22.39 0.52 -11.27
N TYR A 120 -21.44 0.70 -10.33
CA TYR A 120 -20.21 -0.09 -10.34
C TYR A 120 -20.48 -1.58 -10.20
N ASN A 121 -21.34 -1.97 -9.26
CA ASN A 121 -21.65 -3.38 -9.04
C ASN A 121 -22.42 -4.02 -10.20
N LYS A 122 -23.09 -3.23 -11.04
CA LYS A 122 -23.75 -3.67 -12.26
C LYS A 122 -22.80 -3.71 -13.46
N GLU A 123 -21.98 -2.67 -13.60
CA GLU A 123 -21.06 -2.47 -14.72
C GLU A 123 -19.72 -1.90 -14.18
N PRO A 124 -18.80 -2.77 -13.73
CA PRO A 124 -17.54 -2.34 -13.13
C PRO A 124 -16.63 -1.62 -14.13
N THR A 125 -16.16 -0.43 -13.76
CA THR A 125 -15.04 0.24 -14.42
C THR A 125 -14.01 0.68 -13.38
N ILE A 126 -12.77 0.86 -13.80
CA ILE A 126 -11.69 1.19 -12.89
C ILE A 126 -11.82 2.61 -12.34
N GLU A 127 -12.38 3.54 -13.12
CA GLU A 127 -12.66 4.92 -12.74
C GLU A 127 -13.72 4.96 -11.63
N LYS A 128 -14.83 4.21 -11.81
CA LYS A 128 -15.88 4.08 -10.77
C LYS A 128 -15.29 3.48 -9.50
N LEU A 129 -14.44 2.46 -9.62
CA LEU A 129 -13.78 1.85 -8.46
C LEU A 129 -12.89 2.85 -7.73
N PHE A 130 -12.07 3.60 -8.47
CA PHE A 130 -11.20 4.60 -7.87
C PHE A 130 -12.00 5.68 -7.14
N ALA A 131 -13.10 6.17 -7.74
CA ALA A 131 -13.99 7.12 -7.08
C ALA A 131 -14.65 6.53 -5.81
N LEU A 132 -15.10 5.27 -5.85
CA LEU A 132 -15.64 4.59 -4.68
C LEU A 132 -14.61 4.43 -3.56
N ILE A 133 -13.34 4.20 -3.88
CA ILE A 133 -12.27 4.15 -2.89
C ILE A 133 -12.09 5.53 -2.26
N ILE A 134 -12.02 6.58 -3.07
CA ILE A 134 -11.79 7.96 -2.60
C ILE A 134 -12.91 8.44 -1.68
N TYR A 135 -14.17 8.21 -2.04
CA TYR A 135 -15.34 8.61 -1.25
C TYR A 135 -15.79 7.57 -0.23
N GLY A 136 -15.15 6.38 -0.22
CA GLY A 136 -15.45 5.30 0.69
C GLY A 136 -14.83 5.47 2.08
N PHE A 137 -15.44 4.84 3.08
CA PHE A 137 -14.97 4.85 4.45
C PHE A 137 -13.52 4.33 4.54
N ASN A 138 -12.64 5.14 5.10
CA ASN A 138 -11.21 4.86 5.25
C ASN A 138 -10.50 4.47 3.93
N HIS A 139 -11.08 4.79 2.77
CA HIS A 139 -10.58 4.43 1.44
C HIS A 139 -10.32 2.93 1.27
N TYR A 140 -11.15 2.08 1.90
CA TYR A 140 -10.97 0.63 1.84
C TYR A 140 -11.34 0.05 0.47
N ILE A 141 -10.57 -0.96 0.07
CA ILE A 141 -10.86 -1.83 -1.07
C ILE A 141 -11.45 -3.11 -0.48
N ARG A 142 -12.78 -3.24 -0.50
CA ARG A 142 -13.45 -4.39 0.10
C ARG A 142 -14.66 -4.82 -0.72
N PHE A 143 -14.74 -6.14 -0.94
CA PHE A 143 -15.84 -6.82 -1.63
C PHE A 143 -16.46 -7.85 -0.70
N ASN A 144 -17.74 -8.13 -0.88
CA ASN A 144 -18.41 -9.22 -0.18
C ASN A 144 -18.15 -10.57 -0.87
N SER A 145 -18.69 -11.66 -0.30
CA SER A 145 -18.54 -13.03 -0.86
C SER A 145 -19.12 -13.21 -2.26
N LYS A 146 -19.98 -12.28 -2.73
CA LYS A 146 -20.53 -12.26 -4.10
C LYS A 146 -19.70 -11.41 -5.06
N GLY A 147 -18.53 -10.90 -4.65
CA GLY A 147 -17.69 -10.03 -5.45
C GLY A 147 -18.20 -8.59 -5.62
N LEU A 148 -19.21 -8.16 -4.83
CA LEU A 148 -19.75 -6.81 -4.91
C LEU A 148 -19.04 -5.87 -3.94
N TYR A 149 -18.69 -4.67 -4.40
CA TYR A 149 -18.13 -3.62 -3.55
C TYR A 149 -19.11 -3.23 -2.44
N ASN A 150 -18.66 -3.26 -1.18
CA ASN A 150 -19.56 -3.14 -0.03
C ASN A 150 -19.04 -2.19 1.07
N VAL A 151 -18.13 -1.28 0.74
CA VAL A 151 -17.69 -0.25 1.67
C VAL A 151 -18.79 0.80 1.85
N PRO A 152 -19.03 1.33 3.06
CA PRO A 152 -19.92 2.47 3.29
C PRO A 152 -19.28 3.78 2.84
N VAL A 153 -20.10 4.84 2.70
CA VAL A 153 -19.60 6.20 2.41
C VAL A 153 -18.65 6.69 3.50
N GLY A 154 -17.61 7.40 3.10
CA GLY A 154 -16.63 8.08 3.95
C GLY A 154 -17.06 9.50 4.33
N LYS A 155 -16.20 10.18 5.09
CA LYS A 155 -16.44 11.53 5.66
C LYS A 155 -15.73 12.66 4.90
N VAL A 156 -14.97 12.33 3.87
CA VAL A 156 -14.12 13.23 3.11
C VAL A 156 -14.49 13.20 1.62
N ASP A 157 -13.98 14.16 0.86
CA ASP A 157 -14.13 14.21 -0.58
C ASP A 157 -12.78 14.23 -1.30
N TYR A 158 -12.80 14.42 -2.61
CA TYR A 158 -11.62 14.52 -3.46
C TYR A 158 -11.01 15.93 -3.36
N SER A 159 -10.44 16.24 -2.19
CA SER A 159 -9.85 17.54 -1.85
C SER A 159 -8.63 17.89 -2.72
N THR A 160 -8.21 19.17 -2.70
CA THR A 160 -7.01 19.67 -3.38
C THR A 160 -5.76 18.84 -3.03
N SER A 161 -5.57 18.52 -1.75
CA SER A 161 -4.44 17.69 -1.29
C SER A 161 -4.48 16.28 -1.89
N LEU A 162 -5.68 15.68 -2.01
CA LEU A 162 -5.83 14.34 -2.57
C LEU A 162 -5.66 14.35 -4.09
N ARG A 163 -6.06 15.43 -4.78
CA ARG A 163 -5.80 15.65 -6.22
C ARG A 163 -4.30 15.72 -6.50
N SER A 164 -3.56 16.55 -5.74
CA SER A 164 -2.09 16.66 -5.86
C SER A 164 -1.43 15.31 -5.65
N LYS A 165 -1.81 14.60 -4.57
CA LYS A 165 -1.31 13.26 -4.28
C LYS A 165 -1.59 12.27 -5.42
N THR A 166 -2.79 12.30 -6.01
CA THR A 166 -3.17 11.46 -7.14
C THR A 166 -2.29 11.74 -8.35
N LYS A 167 -2.07 13.03 -8.65
CA LYS A 167 -1.22 13.46 -9.76
C LYS A 167 0.22 13.00 -9.58
N GLU A 168 0.83 13.33 -8.44
CA GLU A 168 2.21 12.94 -8.12
C GLU A 168 2.42 11.42 -8.16
N TYR A 169 1.45 10.67 -7.64
CA TYR A 169 1.48 9.21 -7.66
C TYR A 169 1.40 8.65 -9.09
N ALA A 170 0.47 9.13 -9.91
CA ALA A 170 0.36 8.72 -11.31
C ALA A 170 1.63 9.07 -12.12
N GLU A 171 2.16 10.28 -11.94
CA GLU A 171 3.40 10.71 -12.61
C GLU A 171 4.61 9.86 -12.21
N SER A 172 4.63 9.29 -11.00
CA SER A 172 5.73 8.46 -10.55
C SER A 172 5.90 7.19 -11.38
N PHE A 173 4.81 6.65 -11.94
CA PHE A 173 4.85 5.50 -12.83
C PHE A 173 5.52 5.80 -14.18
N GLN A 174 5.53 7.07 -14.60
CA GLN A 174 6.14 7.50 -15.87
C GLN A 174 7.66 7.71 -15.76
N LYS A 175 8.18 7.83 -14.53
CA LYS A 175 9.59 8.12 -14.27
C LYS A 175 10.49 6.89 -14.22
N LYS A 176 9.91 5.70 -14.23
CA LYS A 176 10.60 4.42 -14.04
C LYS A 176 10.11 3.38 -15.05
N LYS A 177 10.92 2.36 -15.29
CA LYS A 177 10.53 1.19 -16.09
C LYS A 177 9.80 0.21 -15.16
N ILE A 178 8.47 0.21 -15.21
CA ILE A 178 7.63 -0.57 -14.31
C ILE A 178 6.97 -1.71 -15.08
N GLU A 179 7.16 -2.94 -14.60
CA GLU A 179 6.36 -4.11 -14.95
C GLU A 179 5.35 -4.37 -13.83
N ILE A 180 4.14 -4.86 -14.16
CA ILE A 180 3.11 -5.18 -13.17
C ILE A 180 2.63 -6.60 -13.40
N THR A 181 2.82 -7.46 -12.41
CA THR A 181 2.49 -8.89 -12.45
C THR A 181 1.43 -9.25 -11.39
N ASN A 182 0.74 -10.38 -11.60
CA ASN A 182 -0.27 -10.89 -10.67
C ASN A 182 0.00 -12.37 -10.38
N TYR A 183 1.06 -12.63 -9.61
CA TYR A 183 1.47 -13.98 -9.25
C TYR A 183 1.36 -14.19 -7.73
N ASP A 184 1.12 -15.44 -7.33
CA ASP A 184 1.38 -15.84 -5.94
C ASP A 184 2.88 -15.73 -5.66
N PHE A 185 3.27 -15.38 -4.43
CA PHE A 185 4.68 -15.23 -4.08
C PHE A 185 5.50 -16.52 -4.22
N ARG A 186 4.86 -17.67 -4.33
CA ARG A 186 5.53 -18.96 -4.56
C ARG A 186 5.90 -19.21 -6.02
N ASP A 187 5.41 -18.36 -6.92
CA ASP A 187 5.62 -18.55 -8.36
C ASP A 187 7.07 -18.26 -8.74
N GLU A 188 7.75 -19.30 -9.22
CA GLU A 188 9.18 -19.25 -9.60
C GLU A 188 9.48 -18.25 -10.72
N ARG A 189 8.49 -17.82 -11.50
CA ARG A 189 8.66 -16.76 -12.53
C ARG A 189 9.10 -15.42 -11.94
N LEU A 190 8.77 -15.14 -10.68
CA LEU A 190 9.21 -13.94 -9.99
C LEU A 190 10.73 -13.90 -9.75
N TYR A 191 11.39 -15.07 -9.60
CA TYR A 191 12.75 -15.18 -9.05
C TYR A 191 13.82 -15.46 -10.11
N GLN A 192 13.60 -15.02 -11.35
CA GLN A 192 14.52 -15.26 -12.46
C GLN A 192 15.69 -14.28 -12.52
N ASN A 193 15.52 -13.07 -12.02
CA ASN A 193 16.56 -12.03 -12.00
C ASN A 193 17.43 -12.16 -10.73
N LYS A 194 18.65 -12.67 -10.87
CA LYS A 194 19.57 -12.87 -9.73
C LYS A 194 20.21 -11.56 -9.24
N ASP A 195 20.24 -10.55 -10.08
CA ASP A 195 20.87 -9.26 -9.77
C ASP A 195 19.88 -8.25 -9.14
N ALA A 196 18.59 -8.60 -9.12
CA ALA A 196 17.56 -7.77 -8.50
C ALA A 196 17.60 -7.84 -6.97
N ILE A 197 17.14 -6.76 -6.33
CA ILE A 197 16.73 -6.81 -4.91
C ILE A 197 15.24 -7.16 -4.82
N TYR A 198 14.92 -8.13 -3.97
CA TYR A 198 13.56 -8.58 -3.73
C TYR A 198 13.04 -7.98 -2.41
N TYR A 199 11.95 -7.21 -2.50
CA TYR A 199 11.29 -6.66 -1.32
C TYR A 199 10.01 -7.43 -1.01
N PHE A 200 9.84 -7.80 0.26
CA PHE A 200 8.71 -8.57 0.76
C PHE A 200 8.03 -7.81 1.89
N ASP A 201 6.74 -7.56 1.77
CA ASP A 201 5.87 -6.99 2.80
C ASP A 201 4.57 -7.80 2.89
N PRO A 202 4.67 -9.07 3.36
CA PRO A 202 3.54 -9.98 3.41
C PRO A 202 2.50 -9.55 4.44
N PRO A 203 1.29 -10.13 4.47
CA PRO A 203 0.39 -10.03 5.61
C PRO A 203 1.08 -10.53 6.89
N TYR A 204 0.91 -9.80 8.02
CA TYR A 204 1.60 -10.14 9.27
C TYR A 204 0.76 -11.08 10.13
N LEU A 205 1.30 -12.27 10.42
CA LEU A 205 0.61 -13.36 11.13
C LEU A 205 0.02 -12.92 12.47
N ILE A 206 0.72 -12.07 13.22
CA ILE A 206 0.35 -11.68 14.60
C ILE A 206 -0.49 -10.41 14.68
N THR A 207 -0.84 -9.76 13.54
CA THR A 207 -1.64 -8.54 13.52
C THR A 207 -3.08 -8.78 13.08
N GLN A 208 -3.99 -7.88 13.48
CA GLN A 208 -5.44 -8.00 13.18
C GLN A 208 -5.85 -7.12 11.99
N ALA A 209 -5.18 -7.24 10.86
CA ALA A 209 -5.62 -6.54 9.64
C ALA A 209 -6.63 -7.40 8.87
N PRO A 210 -7.66 -6.82 8.23
CA PRO A 210 -8.69 -7.59 7.52
C PRO A 210 -8.12 -8.49 6.40
N TYR A 211 -7.01 -8.11 5.78
CA TYR A 211 -6.35 -8.90 4.73
C TYR A 211 -5.48 -10.04 5.29
N ASN A 212 -5.20 -10.06 6.61
CA ASN A 212 -4.49 -11.17 7.24
C ASN A 212 -5.38 -12.41 7.43
N ALA A 213 -6.70 -12.29 7.23
CA ALA A 213 -7.64 -13.39 7.46
C ALA A 213 -7.37 -14.63 6.58
N THR A 214 -6.70 -14.45 5.45
CA THR A 214 -6.32 -15.53 4.53
C THR A 214 -4.88 -16.00 4.70
N TRP A 215 -4.03 -15.26 5.44
CA TRP A 215 -2.62 -15.61 5.68
C TRP A 215 -2.49 -16.55 6.87
N LYS A 216 -1.90 -17.72 6.66
CA LYS A 216 -1.78 -18.79 7.65
C LYS A 216 -0.32 -19.01 8.05
N GLU A 217 -0.10 -19.75 9.13
CA GLU A 217 1.23 -20.18 9.55
C GLU A 217 1.98 -20.97 8.46
N SER A 218 1.25 -21.73 7.64
CA SER A 218 1.83 -22.42 6.47
C SER A 218 2.39 -21.44 5.44
N ASP A 219 1.70 -20.30 5.20
CA ASP A 219 2.16 -19.28 4.26
C ASP A 219 3.41 -18.57 4.78
N ASP A 220 3.44 -18.28 6.08
CA ASP A 220 4.62 -17.72 6.75
C ASP A 220 5.82 -18.66 6.62
N LYS A 221 5.62 -19.95 6.87
CA LYS A 221 6.67 -20.98 6.72
C LYS A 221 7.16 -21.06 5.29
N ASP A 222 6.25 -21.14 4.30
CA ASP A 222 6.63 -21.20 2.87
C ASP A 222 7.45 -19.98 2.47
N LEU A 223 7.10 -18.79 2.99
CA LEU A 223 7.85 -17.57 2.74
C LEU A 223 9.26 -17.62 3.33
N LEU A 224 9.41 -18.03 4.60
CA LEU A 224 10.72 -18.12 5.24
C LEU A 224 11.61 -19.17 4.54
N ASP A 225 11.03 -20.31 4.12
CA ASP A 225 11.73 -21.33 3.34
C ASP A 225 12.14 -20.82 1.95
N LEU A 226 11.31 -20.00 1.31
CA LEU A 226 11.63 -19.31 0.05
C LEU A 226 12.83 -18.37 0.23
N LEU A 227 12.80 -17.51 1.26
CA LEU A 227 13.88 -16.55 1.54
C LEU A 227 15.21 -17.27 1.81
N ASP A 228 15.18 -18.41 2.49
CA ASP A 228 16.37 -19.26 2.67
C ASP A 228 16.91 -19.83 1.34
N ARG A 229 16.01 -20.20 0.41
CA ARG A 229 16.42 -20.63 -0.94
C ARG A 229 17.02 -19.47 -1.74
N LEU A 230 16.44 -18.27 -1.66
CA LEU A 230 16.99 -17.07 -2.31
C LEU A 230 18.39 -16.74 -1.77
N ASN A 231 18.55 -16.77 -0.45
CA ASN A 231 19.86 -16.56 0.18
C ASN A 231 20.92 -17.58 -0.31
N LYS A 232 20.58 -18.87 -0.38
CA LYS A 232 21.48 -19.92 -0.90
C LYS A 232 21.87 -19.68 -2.37
N LYS A 233 21.02 -19.04 -3.16
CA LYS A 233 21.27 -18.65 -4.56
C LYS A 233 22.04 -17.31 -4.68
N GLY A 234 22.38 -16.63 -3.57
CA GLY A 234 23.03 -15.32 -3.55
C GLY A 234 22.12 -14.17 -3.96
N ILE A 235 20.81 -14.38 -3.99
CA ILE A 235 19.81 -13.37 -4.36
C ILE A 235 19.52 -12.48 -3.14
N LYS A 236 19.64 -11.15 -3.30
CA LYS A 236 19.39 -10.19 -2.23
C LYS A 236 17.90 -10.06 -1.94
N PHE A 237 17.55 -10.05 -0.64
CA PHE A 237 16.18 -9.77 -0.22
C PHE A 237 16.11 -8.85 1.00
N ALA A 238 14.99 -8.15 1.13
CA ALA A 238 14.57 -7.40 2.31
C ALA A 238 13.13 -7.78 2.66
N LEU A 239 12.90 -8.22 3.89
CA LEU A 239 11.61 -8.61 4.45
C LEU A 239 11.16 -7.60 5.51
N SER A 240 10.06 -6.90 5.27
CA SER A 240 9.32 -6.17 6.32
C SER A 240 8.41 -7.14 7.07
N ASN A 241 8.42 -7.09 8.41
CA ASN A 241 7.50 -7.88 9.21
C ASN A 241 7.37 -7.29 10.62
N VAL A 242 6.51 -7.87 11.46
CA VAL A 242 6.27 -7.49 12.86
C VAL A 242 6.67 -8.64 13.77
N VAL A 243 7.57 -8.37 14.72
CA VAL A 243 8.04 -9.37 15.70
C VAL A 243 7.18 -9.39 16.97
N ASN A 244 6.64 -8.25 17.40
CA ASN A 244 5.74 -8.14 18.55
C ASN A 244 4.55 -7.21 18.20
N SER A 245 3.34 -7.59 18.61
CA SER A 245 2.14 -6.76 18.47
C SER A 245 1.07 -7.16 19.47
N ASN A 246 0.54 -6.20 20.24
CA ASN A 246 -0.56 -6.44 21.19
C ASN A 246 -0.35 -7.65 22.12
N GLY A 247 0.88 -7.82 22.65
CA GLY A 247 1.23 -8.94 23.53
C GLY A 247 1.42 -10.28 22.82
N LYS A 248 1.33 -10.33 21.49
CA LYS A 248 1.67 -11.50 20.69
C LYS A 248 3.08 -11.35 20.14
N THR A 249 3.84 -12.44 20.14
CA THR A 249 5.22 -12.50 19.64
C THR A 249 5.32 -13.53 18.52
N ASN A 250 5.91 -13.16 17.38
CA ASN A 250 6.24 -14.10 16.30
C ASN A 250 7.57 -14.79 16.60
N LYS A 251 7.52 -15.82 17.44
CA LYS A 251 8.73 -16.57 17.87
C LYS A 251 9.45 -17.24 16.70
N ALA A 252 8.71 -17.76 15.72
CA ALA A 252 9.27 -18.41 14.54
C ALA A 252 10.11 -17.43 13.71
N LEU A 253 9.57 -16.23 13.45
CA LEU A 253 10.27 -15.16 12.75
C LEU A 253 11.52 -14.70 13.49
N ILE A 254 11.43 -14.50 14.82
CA ILE A 254 12.57 -14.08 15.63
C ILE A 254 13.70 -15.13 15.57
N GLU A 255 13.38 -16.41 15.72
CA GLU A 255 14.39 -17.47 15.65
C GLU A 255 15.02 -17.57 14.25
N TRP A 256 14.17 -17.54 13.21
CA TRP A 256 14.63 -17.59 11.83
C TRP A 256 15.53 -16.39 11.48
N SER A 257 15.21 -15.18 11.96
CA SER A 257 15.92 -13.94 11.62
C SER A 257 17.34 -13.85 12.21
N LYS A 258 17.69 -14.65 13.21
CA LYS A 258 19.03 -14.63 13.86
C LYS A 258 20.20 -14.85 12.89
N LYS A 259 19.95 -15.46 11.75
CA LYS A 259 20.95 -15.72 10.69
C LYS A 259 21.10 -14.57 9.68
N TYR A 260 20.33 -13.49 9.86
CA TYR A 260 20.25 -12.34 8.95
C TYR A 260 20.48 -11.03 9.69
N ASN A 261 20.54 -9.92 8.95
CA ASN A 261 20.60 -8.58 9.53
C ASN A 261 19.19 -8.10 9.87
N VAL A 262 18.98 -7.63 11.10
CA VAL A 262 17.67 -7.19 11.60
C VAL A 262 17.74 -5.72 11.98
N PHE A 263 16.94 -4.89 11.30
CA PHE A 263 16.80 -3.46 11.57
C PHE A 263 15.43 -3.22 12.22
N TYR A 264 15.42 -2.69 13.43
CA TYR A 264 14.19 -2.28 14.11
C TYR A 264 13.73 -0.92 13.61
N LEU A 265 12.45 -0.82 13.21
CA LEU A 265 11.89 0.38 12.62
C LEU A 265 11.00 1.10 13.64
N ASP A 266 11.31 2.38 13.91
CA ASP A 266 10.55 3.20 14.85
C ASP A 266 9.25 3.70 14.22
N ARG A 267 8.16 3.08 14.59
CA ARG A 267 6.83 3.57 14.29
C ARG A 267 6.29 4.36 15.47
N LYS A 268 6.56 5.67 15.53
CA LYS A 268 5.83 6.55 16.45
C LYS A 268 4.37 6.62 16.01
N TYR A 269 3.55 5.70 16.50
CA TYR A 269 2.10 5.75 16.34
C TYR A 269 1.52 6.86 17.23
N LEU A 270 1.46 8.06 16.70
CA LEU A 270 0.49 9.03 17.17
C LEU A 270 -0.86 8.62 16.57
N ASN A 271 -1.61 7.80 17.32
CA ASN A 271 -3.00 7.53 17.00
C ASN A 271 -3.78 8.85 17.16
N SER A 272 -4.39 9.31 16.10
CA SER A 272 -5.29 10.47 16.05
C SER A 272 -6.59 10.30 16.87
N ASN A 273 -6.74 9.22 17.61
CA ASN A 273 -7.86 8.98 18.50
C ASN A 273 -7.47 9.25 19.96
N TYR A 274 -7.69 10.47 20.40
CA TYR A 274 -7.46 11.04 21.73
C TYR A 274 -8.13 10.29 22.92
N ARG A 275 -8.72 9.12 22.73
CA ARG A 275 -9.53 8.43 23.75
C ARG A 275 -9.11 7.00 24.12
N LYS A 276 -8.00 6.46 23.63
CA LYS A 276 -7.54 5.14 24.07
C LYS A 276 -6.14 5.20 24.68
N LYS A 277 -6.06 4.97 25.99
CA LYS A 277 -4.85 4.88 26.82
C LYS A 277 -3.96 3.66 26.53
N ASN A 278 -4.21 2.89 25.50
CA ASN A 278 -3.40 1.73 25.13
C ASN A 278 -2.64 2.05 23.84
N ILE A 279 -1.38 2.46 23.99
CA ILE A 279 -0.42 2.55 22.89
C ILE A 279 -0.14 1.10 22.47
N THR A 280 -0.67 0.71 21.34
CA THR A 280 -0.32 -0.55 20.69
C THR A 280 1.09 -0.41 20.14
N ILE A 281 2.08 -0.91 20.83
CA ILE A 281 3.46 -0.93 20.35
C ILE A 281 3.59 -2.18 19.50
N ALA A 282 3.56 -1.99 18.16
CA ALA A 282 4.01 -3.02 17.24
C ALA A 282 5.50 -2.78 16.97
N GLU A 283 6.33 -3.79 17.20
CA GLU A 283 7.74 -3.77 16.82
C GLU A 283 7.87 -4.26 15.38
N GLU A 284 8.08 -3.32 14.48
CA GLU A 284 8.27 -3.58 13.06
C GLU A 284 9.76 -3.68 12.75
N VAL A 285 10.12 -4.65 11.91
CA VAL A 285 11.51 -4.92 11.52
C VAL A 285 11.66 -4.98 10.01
N LEU A 286 12.86 -4.63 9.53
CA LEU A 286 13.33 -4.96 8.19
C LEU A 286 14.47 -5.97 8.32
N ILE A 287 14.33 -7.14 7.69
CA ILE A 287 15.31 -8.24 7.75
C ILE A 287 15.94 -8.39 6.38
N THR A 288 17.28 -8.39 6.30
CA THR A 288 18.00 -8.50 5.02
C THR A 288 19.08 -9.57 5.08
N ASN A 289 19.40 -10.19 3.94
CA ASN A 289 20.54 -11.10 3.80
C ASN A 289 21.82 -10.38 3.29
N TYR A 290 21.83 -9.07 3.26
CA TYR A 290 22.97 -8.22 2.93
C TYR A 290 23.15 -7.15 4.00
N LYS A 291 24.37 -6.59 4.11
CA LYS A 291 24.65 -5.47 5.02
C LYS A 291 24.24 -4.15 4.38
N GLU A 292 23.85 -3.20 5.22
CA GLU A 292 23.70 -1.81 4.81
C GLU A 292 25.00 -1.31 4.18
N VAL A 293 24.89 -0.52 3.10
CA VAL A 293 26.07 0.18 2.57
C VAL A 293 26.40 1.30 3.56
N GLU A 294 27.58 1.25 4.20
CA GLU A 294 28.04 2.32 5.08
C GLU A 294 28.17 3.62 4.25
N TYR A 295 27.18 4.48 4.36
CA TYR A 295 27.37 5.88 3.96
C TYR A 295 28.29 6.51 4.99
N GLY A 296 29.44 7.02 4.54
CA GLY A 296 30.30 7.90 5.33
C GLY A 296 29.44 8.99 5.97
N ASN A 297 29.64 9.23 7.27
CA ASN A 297 28.90 10.08 8.20
C ASN A 297 28.57 11.50 7.68
N GLU A 298 27.64 11.67 6.72
CA GLU A 298 27.23 13.00 6.23
C GLU A 298 25.80 13.41 6.66
N TRP A 299 25.15 12.63 7.51
CA TRP A 299 23.83 12.98 8.06
C TRP A 299 23.85 12.91 9.59
N LYS A 300 24.52 13.87 10.22
CA LYS A 300 24.32 14.24 11.63
C LYS A 300 23.54 15.53 11.72
#